data_64c7976fb7b211ad33894e0bd998e874
#
_entry.id   64c7976fb7b211ad33894e0bd998e874
#
_cell.length_a   1.000
_cell.length_b   1.000
_cell.length_c   1.000
_cell.angle_alpha   90.00
_cell.angle_beta   90.00
_cell.angle_gamma   90.00
#
_symmetry.space_group_name_H-M   'P 1'
#
loop_
_entity.id
_entity.type
_entity.pdbx_description
1 polymer ?
#
loop_
_entity_poly.entity_id
_entity_poly.type
_entity_poly.pdbx_seq_one_letter_code
_entity_poly.pdbx_strand_id
1 'polypeptide(L)'
;MPAMSHQQRKLTTAAIVVLAATLVGIGPGRSEEKGPPVEFWKGHFARDAQAFHDWDNVKEIPAVCSRCHGADKVPEYLKEGKNTPAQHVKNGFACTNCHADLLTYERYNVPKVTFPGGFTIDSGHNDTNLCMTCHQGRESTASVNKAIAGLALDTPDTKLNFLHVHYFPAGATRYGTEAKVAYEYENKTYVGRFAHMPNVSTCTGCHQPHTGEVKIDRCGGCHDGINTVADLANIRMSTRGDFDGNGKEEGLAREIANLQDQLYAAIQTYSANVGGTPIAFTKAAFPYWYADTNRNGRIDPEEMKMANKYMAYTPRLLQAVFNYTFSVRDPGGAYHNGRYVLQLLYDSLESLAASGKAGVNMSGKVRP
;
A
#
# COMPACT_ATOMS: atom_id res chain seq x y z
N MET A 1 90.12 -10.43 -43.46
CA MET A 1 89.32 -11.28 -42.55
C MET A 1 89.62 -10.90 -41.13
N PRO A 2 88.80 -10.19 -40.44
CA PRO A 2 88.98 -9.90 -39.00
C PRO A 2 88.01 -10.71 -38.15
N ALA A 3 88.54 -11.19 -37.04
CA ALA A 3 87.91 -12.04 -36.05
C ALA A 3 86.80 -11.27 -35.26
N MET A 4 85.66 -11.95 -35.04
CA MET A 4 84.58 -11.45 -34.19
C MET A 4 84.89 -11.77 -32.73
N SER A 5 84.70 -10.78 -31.91
CA SER A 5 85.02 -10.73 -30.50
C SER A 5 83.97 -11.45 -29.58
N HIS A 6 84.50 -11.93 -28.48
CA HIS A 6 83.94 -12.76 -27.43
C HIS A 6 82.93 -12.04 -26.52
N GLN A 7 81.84 -11.45 -27.03
CA GLN A 7 80.90 -10.77 -26.15
C GLN A 7 79.40 -11.11 -26.33
N GLN A 8 79.07 -12.19 -26.96
CA GLN A 8 77.67 -12.59 -27.22
C GLN A 8 77.23 -13.95 -26.61
N ARG A 9 77.80 -14.33 -25.49
CA ARG A 9 77.44 -15.64 -24.86
C ARG A 9 76.94 -15.56 -23.42
N LYS A 10 76.41 -14.41 -22.97
CA LYS A 10 75.88 -14.32 -21.58
C LYS A 10 74.44 -13.80 -21.42
N LEU A 11 73.65 -13.78 -22.49
CA LEU A 11 72.27 -13.25 -22.41
C LEU A 11 71.15 -14.23 -22.80
N THR A 12 71.44 -15.52 -22.94
CA THR A 12 70.44 -16.50 -23.39
C THR A 12 69.99 -17.49 -22.34
N THR A 13 70.45 -17.41 -21.09
CA THR A 13 70.05 -18.36 -20.04
C THR A 13 69.11 -17.80 -18.98
N ALA A 14 68.79 -16.49 -19.00
CA ALA A 14 67.91 -15.88 -18.03
C ALA A 14 66.47 -15.68 -18.52
N ALA A 15 66.19 -15.89 -19.81
CA ALA A 15 64.85 -15.65 -20.39
C ALA A 15 63.91 -16.87 -20.43
N ILE A 16 64.43 -18.07 -20.12
CA ILE A 16 63.63 -19.32 -20.23
C ILE A 16 63.00 -19.74 -18.89
N VAL A 17 63.47 -19.20 -17.77
CA VAL A 17 62.91 -19.60 -16.44
C VAL A 17 61.73 -18.76 -15.99
N VAL A 18 61.46 -17.61 -16.62
CA VAL A 18 60.33 -16.73 -16.23
C VAL A 18 59.03 -17.05 -17.01
N LEU A 19 59.08 -17.83 -18.09
CA LEU A 19 57.87 -18.15 -18.89
C LEU A 19 57.17 -19.45 -18.49
N ALA A 20 57.73 -20.22 -17.54
CA ALA A 20 57.11 -21.48 -17.07
C ALA A 20 56.29 -21.37 -15.78
N ALA A 21 56.25 -20.18 -15.14
CA ALA A 21 55.52 -19.99 -13.89
C ALA A 21 54.17 -19.23 -14.02
N THR A 22 53.75 -18.87 -15.23
CA THR A 22 52.49 -18.10 -15.44
C THR A 22 51.43 -18.91 -16.22
N LEU A 23 51.56 -20.22 -16.34
CA LEU A 23 50.57 -21.06 -17.04
C LEU A 23 49.86 -22.07 -16.12
N VAL A 24 49.79 -21.79 -14.82
CA VAL A 24 48.95 -22.56 -13.90
C VAL A 24 47.96 -21.57 -13.27
N GLY A 25 46.77 -21.47 -13.81
CA GLY A 25 45.71 -20.74 -13.13
C GLY A 25 44.71 -20.01 -14.00
N ILE A 26 44.50 -20.41 -15.25
CA ILE A 26 43.27 -20.05 -15.95
C ILE A 26 42.42 -21.33 -16.01
N GLY A 27 41.86 -21.70 -14.84
CA GLY A 27 40.62 -22.48 -14.84
C GLY A 27 39.57 -21.71 -15.59
N PRO A 28 38.61 -22.35 -16.27
CA PRO A 28 37.49 -21.60 -16.87
C PRO A 28 36.87 -20.77 -15.78
N GLY A 29 36.96 -19.45 -15.93
CA GLY A 29 36.27 -18.54 -15.05
C GLY A 29 34.81 -18.96 -15.05
N ARG A 30 34.35 -19.47 -13.91
CA ARG A 30 32.93 -19.53 -13.62
C ARG A 30 32.47 -18.10 -13.84
N SER A 31 31.75 -17.87 -14.92
CA SER A 31 30.93 -16.67 -15.02
C SER A 31 30.11 -16.68 -13.75
N GLU A 32 30.37 -15.78 -12.82
CA GLU A 32 29.41 -15.48 -11.79
C GLU A 32 28.12 -15.19 -12.58
N GLU A 33 27.17 -16.11 -12.51
CA GLU A 33 25.81 -15.83 -12.93
C GLU A 33 25.42 -14.62 -12.07
N LYS A 34 25.55 -13.44 -12.70
CA LYS A 34 25.00 -12.24 -12.11
C LYS A 34 23.53 -12.53 -11.92
N GLY A 35 23.12 -12.69 -10.68
CA GLY A 35 21.72 -12.81 -10.33
C GLY A 35 20.93 -11.65 -11.00
N PRO A 36 19.61 -11.79 -11.13
CA PRO A 36 18.79 -10.74 -11.73
C PRO A 36 19.14 -9.37 -11.15
N PRO A 37 19.08 -8.29 -11.96
CA PRO A 37 19.38 -6.93 -11.50
C PRO A 37 18.69 -6.61 -10.17
N VAL A 38 19.31 -5.81 -9.32
CA VAL A 38 18.74 -5.44 -8.00
C VAL A 38 17.32 -4.88 -8.12
N GLU A 39 17.03 -4.18 -9.22
CA GLU A 39 15.68 -3.67 -9.53
C GLU A 39 14.62 -4.76 -9.71
N PHE A 40 15.00 -5.98 -10.03
CA PHE A 40 14.08 -7.11 -10.14
C PHE A 40 13.46 -7.50 -8.78
N TRP A 41 14.17 -7.25 -7.68
CA TRP A 41 13.76 -7.63 -6.32
C TRP A 41 12.98 -6.51 -5.61
N LYS A 42 12.04 -5.89 -6.31
CA LYS A 42 11.14 -4.85 -5.80
C LYS A 42 9.68 -5.32 -5.86
N GLY A 43 8.80 -4.57 -5.21
CA GLY A 43 7.36 -4.81 -5.26
C GLY A 43 6.98 -6.23 -4.83
N HIS A 44 6.29 -6.95 -5.69
CA HIS A 44 5.83 -8.32 -5.43
C HIS A 44 6.96 -9.36 -5.33
N PHE A 45 8.16 -9.04 -5.76
CA PHE A 45 9.35 -9.89 -5.67
C PHE A 45 10.35 -9.44 -4.60
N ALA A 46 10.00 -8.44 -3.79
CA ALA A 46 10.91 -7.93 -2.75
C ALA A 46 11.20 -9.00 -1.69
N ARG A 47 12.46 -9.41 -1.61
CA ARG A 47 12.93 -10.45 -0.66
C ARG A 47 12.76 -10.00 0.78
N ASP A 48 13.06 -8.74 1.06
CA ASP A 48 13.09 -8.16 2.39
C ASP A 48 11.79 -7.42 2.75
N ALA A 49 10.71 -7.61 1.96
CA ALA A 49 9.45 -6.97 2.25
C ALA A 49 8.80 -7.61 3.48
N GLN A 50 8.57 -6.80 4.52
CA GLN A 50 7.94 -7.21 5.78
C GLN A 50 6.66 -8.01 5.55
N ALA A 51 5.91 -7.70 4.49
CA ALA A 51 4.68 -8.40 4.11
C ALA A 51 4.84 -9.93 3.94
N PHE A 52 6.05 -10.42 3.71
CA PHE A 52 6.34 -11.84 3.55
C PHE A 52 7.02 -12.46 4.78
N HIS A 53 7.39 -11.65 5.79
CA HIS A 53 8.16 -12.07 6.97
C HIS A 53 7.41 -11.97 8.29
N ASP A 54 6.15 -11.52 8.27
CA ASP A 54 5.33 -11.40 9.48
C ASP A 54 5.08 -12.76 10.18
N TRP A 55 5.30 -13.87 9.49
CA TRP A 55 5.07 -15.24 10.00
C TRP A 55 6.33 -16.09 10.17
N ASP A 56 7.53 -15.52 10.05
CA ASP A 56 8.79 -16.29 10.12
C ASP A 56 8.96 -17.06 11.44
N ASN A 57 8.34 -16.59 12.50
CA ASN A 57 8.41 -17.20 13.83
C ASN A 57 7.28 -18.20 14.14
N VAL A 58 6.41 -18.50 13.17
CA VAL A 58 5.33 -19.49 13.30
C VAL A 58 5.46 -20.57 12.23
N LYS A 59 4.70 -21.67 12.37
CA LYS A 59 4.84 -22.83 11.48
C LYS A 59 4.49 -22.53 10.02
N GLU A 60 3.47 -21.71 9.80
CA GLU A 60 2.92 -21.44 8.47
C GLU A 60 2.14 -20.13 8.44
N ILE A 61 1.93 -19.58 7.26
CA ILE A 61 1.07 -18.42 7.03
C ILE A 61 -0.39 -18.88 7.18
N PRO A 62 -1.18 -18.26 8.07
CA PRO A 62 -2.58 -18.63 8.28
C PRO A 62 -3.40 -18.55 6.99
N ALA A 63 -4.39 -19.44 6.83
CA ALA A 63 -5.23 -19.52 5.64
C ALA A 63 -5.84 -18.15 5.23
N VAL A 64 -6.33 -17.40 6.21
CA VAL A 64 -6.95 -16.08 5.96
C VAL A 64 -5.97 -15.04 5.39
N CYS A 65 -4.66 -15.26 5.50
CA CYS A 65 -3.59 -14.38 5.01
C CYS A 65 -2.95 -14.92 3.72
N SER A 66 -3.01 -16.23 3.51
CA SER A 66 -2.20 -16.95 2.53
C SER A 66 -2.43 -16.51 1.08
N ARG A 67 -3.67 -16.17 0.69
CA ARG A 67 -3.98 -15.71 -0.66
C ARG A 67 -3.13 -14.52 -1.09
N CYS A 68 -2.90 -13.57 -0.18
CA CYS A 68 -2.17 -12.34 -0.45
C CYS A 68 -0.70 -12.39 -0.02
N HIS A 69 -0.33 -13.33 0.87
CA HIS A 69 1.01 -13.42 1.45
C HIS A 69 1.71 -14.75 1.19
N GLY A 70 1.04 -15.74 0.61
CA GLY A 70 1.65 -16.98 0.11
C GLY A 70 2.30 -16.78 -1.25
N ALA A 71 3.34 -17.54 -1.56
CA ALA A 71 4.09 -17.42 -2.81
C ALA A 71 3.25 -17.70 -4.07
N ASP A 72 2.28 -18.64 -3.97
CA ASP A 72 1.53 -19.22 -5.09
C ASP A 72 0.10 -19.63 -4.73
N LYS A 73 -0.55 -18.92 -3.81
CA LYS A 73 -1.88 -19.29 -3.28
C LYS A 73 -3.07 -18.70 -4.05
N VAL A 74 -2.85 -17.74 -4.95
CA VAL A 74 -3.93 -17.22 -5.80
C VAL A 74 -4.55 -18.29 -6.69
N PRO A 75 -3.78 -19.16 -7.39
CA PRO A 75 -4.36 -20.23 -8.21
C PRO A 75 -5.27 -21.19 -7.44
N GLU A 76 -4.84 -21.58 -6.26
CA GLU A 76 -5.65 -22.47 -5.39
C GLU A 76 -6.96 -21.80 -4.98
N TYR A 77 -6.88 -20.53 -4.56
CA TYR A 77 -8.06 -19.74 -4.24
C TYR A 77 -9.00 -19.57 -5.44
N LEU A 78 -8.49 -19.30 -6.62
CA LEU A 78 -9.31 -19.14 -7.83
C LEU A 78 -10.02 -20.43 -8.22
N LYS A 79 -9.38 -21.58 -8.02
CA LYS A 79 -9.92 -22.91 -8.32
C LYS A 79 -10.96 -23.35 -7.30
N GLU A 80 -10.70 -23.16 -6.02
CA GLU A 80 -11.45 -23.77 -4.93
C GLU A 80 -12.38 -22.80 -4.18
N GLY A 81 -12.19 -21.48 -4.37
CA GLY A 81 -12.90 -20.44 -3.63
C GLY A 81 -12.55 -20.40 -2.13
N LYS A 82 -11.49 -21.09 -1.72
CA LYS A 82 -11.04 -21.22 -0.32
C LYS A 82 -9.58 -20.86 -0.17
N ASN A 83 -9.25 -20.31 0.98
CA ASN A 83 -7.85 -20.10 1.37
C ASN A 83 -7.39 -21.30 2.22
N THR A 84 -6.19 -21.81 1.94
CA THR A 84 -5.49 -22.81 2.76
C THR A 84 -4.22 -22.22 3.36
N PRO A 85 -3.67 -22.74 4.46
CA PRO A 85 -2.40 -22.28 4.99
C PRO A 85 -1.28 -22.37 3.94
N ALA A 86 -0.29 -21.49 4.03
CA ALA A 86 0.86 -21.47 3.13
C ALA A 86 2.19 -21.62 3.87
N GLN A 87 3.18 -22.17 3.19
CA GLN A 87 4.55 -22.14 3.66
C GLN A 87 5.12 -20.72 3.61
N HIS A 88 6.15 -20.46 4.39
CA HIS A 88 6.83 -19.17 4.41
C HIS A 88 7.40 -18.81 3.06
N VAL A 89 7.34 -17.54 2.72
CA VAL A 89 7.81 -16.99 1.44
C VAL A 89 9.21 -16.44 1.64
N LYS A 90 10.17 -16.96 0.86
CA LYS A 90 11.57 -16.51 0.95
C LYS A 90 11.93 -15.39 -0.01
N ASN A 91 11.18 -15.23 -1.09
CA ASN A 91 11.55 -14.36 -2.21
C ASN A 91 10.35 -13.56 -2.80
N GLY A 92 9.31 -13.31 -2.01
CA GLY A 92 8.07 -12.72 -2.52
C GLY A 92 7.24 -13.74 -3.31
N PHE A 93 6.46 -13.28 -4.29
CA PHE A 93 5.61 -14.16 -5.08
C PHE A 93 6.38 -15.01 -6.06
N ALA A 94 5.91 -16.23 -6.30
CA ALA A 94 6.28 -17.03 -7.46
C ALA A 94 5.55 -16.52 -8.72
N CYS A 95 6.15 -16.70 -9.88
CA CYS A 95 5.52 -16.33 -11.16
C CYS A 95 4.15 -17.00 -11.34
N THR A 96 4.02 -18.24 -10.87
CA THR A 96 2.78 -19.04 -10.87
C THR A 96 1.65 -18.45 -10.00
N ASN A 97 1.94 -17.45 -9.17
CA ASN A 97 0.87 -16.78 -8.41
C ASN A 97 -0.04 -15.94 -9.32
N CYS A 98 0.48 -15.45 -10.44
CA CYS A 98 -0.25 -14.60 -11.40
C CYS A 98 -0.38 -15.25 -12.79
N HIS A 99 0.62 -16.07 -13.21
CA HIS A 99 0.67 -16.67 -14.53
C HIS A 99 0.21 -18.14 -14.51
N ALA A 100 -0.81 -18.42 -15.32
CA ALA A 100 -1.34 -19.78 -15.50
C ALA A 100 -0.42 -20.64 -16.39
N ASP A 101 0.32 -20.00 -17.30
CA ASP A 101 1.28 -20.62 -18.19
C ASP A 101 2.59 -19.80 -18.20
N LEU A 102 3.70 -20.43 -17.86
CA LEU A 102 5.01 -19.78 -17.81
C LEU A 102 5.75 -19.75 -19.15
N LEU A 103 5.25 -20.45 -20.17
CA LEU A 103 5.82 -20.41 -21.52
C LEU A 103 5.25 -19.24 -22.32
N THR A 104 3.95 -19.01 -22.18
CA THR A 104 3.23 -17.93 -22.87
C THR A 104 3.05 -16.69 -21.99
N TYR A 105 3.33 -16.81 -20.69
CA TYR A 105 3.04 -15.81 -19.65
C TYR A 105 1.57 -15.42 -19.57
N GLU A 106 0.66 -16.31 -19.98
CA GLU A 106 -0.77 -16.12 -19.82
C GLU A 106 -1.13 -16.03 -18.33
N ARG A 107 -1.96 -15.05 -17.97
CA ARG A 107 -2.41 -14.84 -16.60
C ARG A 107 -3.71 -15.57 -16.32
N TYR A 108 -3.95 -15.88 -15.04
CA TYR A 108 -5.22 -16.45 -14.61
C TYR A 108 -6.38 -15.57 -15.03
N ASN A 109 -7.46 -16.20 -15.47
CA ASN A 109 -8.72 -15.52 -15.74
C ASN A 109 -9.48 -15.30 -14.43
N VAL A 110 -9.71 -14.03 -14.09
CA VAL A 110 -10.48 -13.60 -12.90
C VAL A 110 -11.69 -12.80 -13.39
N PRO A 111 -12.87 -13.42 -13.54
CA PRO A 111 -14.01 -12.73 -14.15
C PRO A 111 -14.60 -11.65 -13.25
N LYS A 112 -14.46 -11.77 -11.93
CA LYS A 112 -15.00 -10.83 -10.95
C LYS A 112 -14.34 -11.00 -9.59
N VAL A 113 -14.41 -9.96 -8.74
CA VAL A 113 -13.87 -9.96 -7.38
C VAL A 113 -14.97 -9.52 -6.40
N THR A 114 -15.12 -10.27 -5.31
CA THR A 114 -16.03 -9.91 -4.22
C THR A 114 -15.26 -9.20 -3.12
N PHE A 115 -15.64 -7.97 -2.83
CA PHE A 115 -15.05 -7.12 -1.79
C PHE A 115 -15.59 -7.46 -0.40
N PRO A 116 -14.94 -7.05 0.70
CA PRO A 116 -15.33 -7.40 2.07
C PRO A 116 -16.77 -7.03 2.45
N GLY A 117 -17.37 -6.03 1.81
CA GLY A 117 -18.77 -5.65 1.98
C GLY A 117 -19.78 -6.56 1.29
N GLY A 118 -19.33 -7.59 0.59
CA GLY A 118 -20.18 -8.50 -0.19
C GLY A 118 -20.47 -8.00 -1.62
N PHE A 119 -20.00 -6.84 -2.00
CA PHE A 119 -20.17 -6.28 -3.35
C PHE A 119 -19.22 -6.96 -4.33
N THR A 120 -19.75 -7.40 -5.47
CA THR A 120 -18.98 -8.10 -6.49
C THR A 120 -18.81 -7.21 -7.72
N ILE A 121 -17.58 -7.04 -8.16
CA ILE A 121 -17.20 -6.14 -9.25
C ILE A 121 -16.47 -6.93 -10.33
N ASP A 122 -16.87 -6.70 -11.58
CA ASP A 122 -16.09 -6.99 -12.77
C ASP A 122 -15.57 -5.67 -13.36
N SER A 123 -14.27 -5.53 -13.46
CA SER A 123 -13.65 -4.33 -14.04
C SER A 123 -13.77 -4.25 -15.56
N GLY A 124 -14.14 -5.34 -16.21
CA GLY A 124 -14.05 -5.53 -17.66
C GLY A 124 -12.61 -5.83 -18.14
N HIS A 125 -11.66 -5.99 -17.21
CA HIS A 125 -10.25 -6.25 -17.51
C HIS A 125 -9.69 -7.30 -16.57
N ASN A 126 -9.31 -8.45 -17.13
CA ASN A 126 -8.80 -9.58 -16.36
C ASN A 126 -7.63 -9.21 -15.43
N ASP A 127 -6.67 -8.43 -15.94
CA ASP A 127 -5.50 -7.96 -15.17
C ASP A 127 -5.90 -7.15 -13.94
N THR A 128 -6.88 -6.25 -14.09
CA THR A 128 -7.38 -5.45 -12.98
C THR A 128 -8.09 -6.32 -11.95
N ASN A 129 -8.89 -7.28 -12.38
CA ASN A 129 -9.56 -8.22 -11.49
C ASN A 129 -8.54 -9.07 -10.72
N LEU A 130 -7.48 -9.54 -11.38
CA LEU A 130 -6.41 -10.29 -10.74
C LEU A 130 -5.72 -9.46 -9.64
N CYS A 131 -5.36 -8.20 -9.90
CA CYS A 131 -4.79 -7.30 -8.89
C CYS A 131 -5.75 -7.10 -7.70
N MET A 132 -7.03 -6.89 -7.98
CA MET A 132 -8.05 -6.67 -6.94
C MET A 132 -8.29 -7.90 -6.07
N THR A 133 -7.88 -9.10 -6.49
CA THR A 133 -7.95 -10.31 -5.65
C THR A 133 -7.22 -10.12 -4.32
N CYS A 134 -6.17 -9.29 -4.28
CA CYS A 134 -5.41 -8.95 -3.07
C CYS A 134 -5.62 -7.48 -2.65
N HIS A 135 -5.73 -6.54 -3.60
CA HIS A 135 -5.84 -5.10 -3.32
C HIS A 135 -7.29 -4.62 -3.08
N GLN A 136 -8.06 -5.39 -2.34
CA GLN A 136 -9.50 -5.16 -2.07
C GLN A 136 -9.82 -4.70 -0.65
N GLY A 137 -8.83 -4.71 0.26
CA GLY A 137 -9.09 -4.51 1.69
C GLY A 137 -9.61 -5.78 2.40
N ARG A 138 -9.89 -5.66 3.70
CA ARG A 138 -10.35 -6.78 4.55
C ARG A 138 -11.59 -6.47 5.38
N GLU A 139 -11.84 -5.20 5.69
CA GLU A 139 -12.99 -4.70 6.42
C GLU A 139 -13.77 -3.71 5.54
N SER A 140 -14.97 -3.35 5.94
CA SER A 140 -15.87 -2.50 5.14
C SER A 140 -16.80 -1.66 5.99
N THR A 141 -17.61 -0.78 5.36
CA THR A 141 -18.76 -0.11 5.99
C THR A 141 -19.61 -1.10 6.77
N ALA A 142 -19.88 -2.29 6.21
CA ALA A 142 -20.69 -3.30 6.88
C ALA A 142 -20.01 -3.83 8.16
N SER A 143 -18.69 -4.00 8.16
CA SER A 143 -17.94 -4.41 9.35
C SER A 143 -18.03 -3.37 10.46
N VAL A 144 -17.86 -2.09 10.10
CA VAL A 144 -17.97 -0.97 11.06
C VAL A 144 -19.39 -0.90 11.61
N ASN A 145 -20.42 -0.90 10.75
CA ASN A 145 -21.80 -0.85 11.17
C ASN A 145 -22.19 -2.01 12.10
N LYS A 146 -21.69 -3.22 11.81
CA LYS A 146 -21.89 -4.39 12.68
C LYS A 146 -21.25 -4.16 14.07
N ALA A 147 -20.05 -3.58 14.12
CA ALA A 147 -19.35 -3.36 15.38
C ALA A 147 -20.04 -2.31 16.25
N ILE A 148 -20.60 -1.27 15.65
CA ILE A 148 -21.20 -0.12 16.37
C ILE A 148 -22.71 -0.26 16.59
N ALA A 149 -23.34 -1.32 16.11
CA ALA A 149 -24.78 -1.50 16.14
C ALA A 149 -25.35 -1.39 17.56
N GLY A 150 -26.34 -0.53 17.75
CA GLY A 150 -27.03 -0.31 19.04
C GLY A 150 -26.21 0.46 20.09
N LEU A 151 -25.02 0.96 19.76
CA LEU A 151 -24.20 1.74 20.68
C LEU A 151 -24.47 3.25 20.54
N ALA A 152 -24.34 3.97 21.66
CA ALA A 152 -24.45 5.42 21.67
C ALA A 152 -23.23 6.06 20.99
N LEU A 153 -23.48 6.97 20.06
CA LEU A 153 -22.49 7.49 19.11
C LEU A 153 -21.22 8.07 19.77
N ASP A 154 -21.39 8.77 20.90
CA ASP A 154 -20.29 9.46 21.61
C ASP A 154 -19.97 8.85 22.99
N THR A 155 -20.39 7.61 23.25
CA THR A 155 -20.08 6.90 24.49
C THR A 155 -19.03 5.83 24.23
N PRO A 156 -17.89 5.84 24.96
CA PRO A 156 -16.89 4.78 24.85
C PRO A 156 -17.47 3.41 25.21
N ASP A 157 -17.14 2.40 24.43
CA ASP A 157 -17.51 1.01 24.71
C ASP A 157 -16.28 0.09 24.58
N THR A 158 -15.98 -0.67 25.64
CA THR A 158 -14.82 -1.56 25.71
C THR A 158 -14.89 -2.76 24.76
N LYS A 159 -16.06 -3.04 24.18
CA LYS A 159 -16.21 -4.05 23.13
C LYS A 159 -15.70 -3.58 21.76
N LEU A 160 -15.60 -2.27 21.57
CA LEU A 160 -15.06 -1.71 20.34
C LEU A 160 -13.55 -1.88 20.28
N ASN A 161 -13.09 -2.37 19.15
CA ASN A 161 -11.67 -2.51 18.83
C ASN A 161 -11.41 -1.88 17.47
N PHE A 162 -10.14 -1.55 17.21
CA PHE A 162 -9.71 -1.11 15.91
C PHE A 162 -10.03 -2.15 14.83
N LEU A 163 -10.64 -1.70 13.74
CA LEU A 163 -10.90 -2.48 12.54
C LEU A 163 -9.88 -2.07 11.46
N HIS A 164 -9.05 -3.01 11.04
CA HIS A 164 -7.98 -2.74 10.09
C HIS A 164 -8.42 -3.05 8.66
N VAL A 165 -8.57 -2.01 7.83
CA VAL A 165 -8.88 -2.18 6.40
C VAL A 165 -7.80 -2.95 5.63
N HIS A 166 -6.61 -3.06 6.20
CA HIS A 166 -5.41 -3.68 5.65
C HIS A 166 -4.65 -2.77 4.67
N TYR A 167 -3.57 -3.29 4.04
CA TYR A 167 -2.65 -2.49 3.23
C TYR A 167 -3.09 -2.45 1.77
N PHE A 168 -2.82 -1.31 1.16
CA PHE A 168 -2.99 -1.03 -0.25
C PHE A 168 -4.36 -1.42 -0.81
N PRO A 169 -5.47 -0.88 -0.24
CA PRO A 169 -6.82 -1.17 -0.74
C PRO A 169 -7.13 -0.39 -2.03
N ALA A 170 -6.19 -0.35 -2.98
CA ALA A 170 -6.24 0.45 -4.20
C ALA A 170 -7.46 0.13 -5.09
N GLY A 171 -7.83 -1.17 -5.18
CA GLY A 171 -9.05 -1.59 -5.86
C GLY A 171 -10.30 -1.02 -5.19
N ALA A 172 -10.35 -1.07 -3.85
CA ALA A 172 -11.47 -0.51 -3.10
C ALA A 172 -11.57 1.01 -3.27
N THR A 173 -10.45 1.73 -3.19
CA THR A 173 -10.42 3.17 -3.44
C THR A 173 -10.94 3.51 -4.83
N ARG A 174 -10.45 2.81 -5.86
CA ARG A 174 -10.81 3.07 -7.24
C ARG A 174 -12.31 2.90 -7.50
N TYR A 175 -12.93 1.89 -6.91
CA TYR A 175 -14.35 1.59 -7.12
C TYR A 175 -15.28 2.37 -6.17
N GLY A 176 -14.74 3.01 -5.14
CA GLY A 176 -15.51 3.87 -4.25
C GLY A 176 -16.74 3.18 -3.69
N THR A 177 -17.91 3.80 -3.82
CA THR A 177 -19.18 3.26 -3.29
C THR A 177 -19.63 1.97 -3.94
N GLU A 178 -19.13 1.61 -5.14
CA GLU A 178 -19.41 0.31 -5.74
C GLU A 178 -18.77 -0.84 -4.95
N ALA A 179 -17.58 -0.62 -4.35
CA ALA A 179 -16.89 -1.56 -3.47
C ALA A 179 -17.31 -1.43 -2.01
N LYS A 180 -17.62 -0.22 -1.58
CA LYS A 180 -18.10 0.18 -0.24
C LYS A 180 -17.24 -0.35 0.91
N VAL A 181 -15.92 -0.25 0.73
CA VAL A 181 -14.92 -0.75 1.69
C VAL A 181 -14.60 0.30 2.75
N ALA A 182 -14.38 1.57 2.37
CA ALA A 182 -14.28 2.65 3.35
C ALA A 182 -15.61 2.85 4.08
N TYR A 183 -15.59 3.55 5.20
CA TYR A 183 -16.83 3.84 5.92
C TYR A 183 -17.61 4.99 5.26
N GLU A 184 -18.75 4.66 4.71
CA GLU A 184 -19.68 5.63 4.13
C GLU A 184 -20.76 6.00 5.15
N TYR A 185 -20.84 7.29 5.48
CA TYR A 185 -21.81 7.83 6.45
C TYR A 185 -23.23 7.77 5.89
N GLU A 186 -24.18 7.48 6.75
CA GLU A 186 -25.60 7.44 6.38
C GLU A 186 -26.06 8.80 5.83
N ASN A 187 -27.02 8.76 4.91
CA ASN A 187 -27.60 9.94 4.25
C ASN A 187 -26.58 10.79 3.45
N LYS A 188 -25.43 10.23 3.12
CA LYS A 188 -24.44 10.82 2.22
C LYS A 188 -24.35 10.05 0.92
N THR A 189 -24.03 10.74 -0.15
CA THR A 189 -23.75 10.12 -1.44
C THR A 189 -22.26 10.13 -1.71
N TYR A 190 -21.76 9.05 -2.27
CA TYR A 190 -20.34 8.87 -2.59
C TYR A 190 -20.17 8.53 -4.06
N VAL A 191 -19.05 8.95 -4.64
CA VAL A 191 -18.75 8.59 -6.01
C VAL A 191 -18.40 7.11 -6.12
N GLY A 192 -18.80 6.51 -7.23
CA GLY A 192 -18.44 5.15 -7.61
C GLY A 192 -17.06 5.10 -8.28
N ARG A 193 -16.93 4.19 -9.23
CA ARG A 193 -15.70 3.93 -9.97
C ARG A 193 -15.09 5.20 -10.57
N PHE A 194 -13.82 5.43 -10.26
CA PHE A 194 -13.01 6.38 -11.02
C PHE A 194 -12.53 5.73 -12.32
N ALA A 195 -12.96 6.32 -13.44
CA ALA A 195 -12.52 5.93 -14.79
C ALA A 195 -11.56 6.98 -15.32
N HIS A 196 -10.32 6.58 -15.56
CA HIS A 196 -9.36 7.37 -16.31
C HIS A 196 -9.53 7.13 -17.84
N MET A 197 -8.70 7.76 -18.67
CA MET A 197 -8.72 7.54 -20.13
C MET A 197 -8.56 6.03 -20.45
N PRO A 198 -9.22 5.50 -21.49
CA PRO A 198 -9.29 4.06 -21.75
C PRO A 198 -7.94 3.33 -21.79
N ASN A 199 -6.91 3.96 -22.38
CA ASN A 199 -5.56 3.38 -22.51
C ASN A 199 -4.74 3.35 -21.20
N VAL A 200 -5.20 4.04 -20.16
CA VAL A 200 -4.59 4.07 -18.82
C VAL A 200 -5.61 3.74 -17.72
N SER A 201 -6.68 3.03 -18.06
CA SER A 201 -7.78 2.72 -17.15
C SER A 201 -7.63 1.39 -16.40
N THR A 202 -6.49 0.70 -16.54
CA THR A 202 -6.20 -0.56 -15.84
C THR A 202 -5.08 -0.36 -14.83
N CYS A 203 -4.94 -1.30 -13.86
CA CYS A 203 -3.81 -1.27 -12.92
C CYS A 203 -2.48 -1.29 -13.67
N THR A 204 -2.34 -2.19 -14.64
CA THR A 204 -1.13 -2.33 -15.48
C THR A 204 -0.95 -1.19 -16.48
N GLY A 205 -1.95 -0.36 -16.71
CA GLY A 205 -1.83 0.88 -17.49
C GLY A 205 -0.95 1.92 -16.81
N CYS A 206 -0.98 1.96 -15.47
CA CYS A 206 -0.22 2.89 -14.64
C CYS A 206 0.96 2.23 -13.91
N HIS A 207 0.85 0.96 -13.53
CA HIS A 207 1.86 0.25 -12.75
C HIS A 207 2.63 -0.79 -13.56
N GLN A 208 3.92 -0.94 -13.24
CA GLN A 208 4.69 -2.11 -13.62
C GLN A 208 4.31 -3.25 -12.67
N PRO A 209 3.67 -4.33 -13.16
CA PRO A 209 3.07 -5.34 -12.26
C PRO A 209 4.10 -6.11 -11.42
N HIS A 210 5.34 -6.23 -11.88
CA HIS A 210 6.39 -6.96 -11.17
C HIS A 210 7.03 -6.13 -10.07
N THR A 211 7.38 -4.86 -10.35
CA THR A 211 8.07 -3.98 -9.41
C THR A 211 7.12 -3.10 -8.59
N GLY A 212 5.87 -2.97 -9.01
CA GLY A 212 4.89 -2.04 -8.42
C GLY A 212 5.13 -0.56 -8.78
N GLU A 213 6.18 -0.27 -9.53
CA GLU A 213 6.55 1.10 -9.90
C GLU A 213 5.51 1.77 -10.79
N VAL A 214 5.38 3.09 -10.65
CA VAL A 214 4.49 3.89 -11.49
C VAL A 214 5.18 4.19 -12.83
N LYS A 215 4.49 3.98 -13.93
CA LYS A 215 4.92 4.33 -15.29
C LYS A 215 4.70 5.81 -15.54
N ILE A 216 5.60 6.64 -15.01
CA ILE A 216 5.44 8.09 -14.98
C ILE A 216 5.35 8.72 -16.38
N ASP A 217 6.00 8.12 -17.37
CA ASP A 217 5.92 8.50 -18.79
C ASP A 217 4.48 8.51 -19.33
N ARG A 218 3.62 7.64 -18.79
CA ARG A 218 2.21 7.60 -19.14
C ARG A 218 1.43 8.81 -18.64
N CYS A 219 1.85 9.40 -17.53
CA CYS A 219 1.22 10.59 -16.95
C CYS A 219 1.62 11.85 -17.74
N GLY A 220 2.92 12.04 -17.98
CA GLY A 220 3.48 13.22 -18.64
C GLY A 220 2.99 13.41 -20.08
N GLY A 221 2.49 12.36 -20.73
CA GLY A 221 1.90 12.46 -22.06
C GLY A 221 0.60 13.27 -22.14
N CYS A 222 -0.08 13.50 -21.00
CA CYS A 222 -1.34 14.26 -20.92
C CYS A 222 -1.32 15.31 -19.81
N HIS A 223 -0.48 15.15 -18.78
CA HIS A 223 -0.34 16.09 -17.68
C HIS A 223 0.98 16.85 -17.77
N ASP A 224 0.90 18.10 -18.20
CA ASP A 224 2.06 18.96 -18.38
C ASP A 224 2.88 19.09 -17.07
N GLY A 225 4.20 19.01 -17.16
CA GLY A 225 5.11 19.15 -16.04
C GLY A 225 5.24 17.92 -15.14
N ILE A 226 4.63 16.78 -15.49
CA ILE A 226 4.75 15.52 -14.76
C ILE A 226 5.86 14.67 -15.37
N ASN A 227 7.04 14.70 -14.73
CA ASN A 227 8.25 13.98 -15.19
C ASN A 227 8.76 12.98 -14.14
N THR A 228 8.38 13.16 -12.89
CA THR A 228 8.77 12.32 -11.76
C THR A 228 7.56 11.93 -10.92
N VAL A 229 7.71 10.92 -10.06
CA VAL A 229 6.66 10.52 -9.11
C VAL A 229 6.30 11.66 -8.15
N ALA A 230 7.27 12.52 -7.80
CA ALA A 230 7.02 13.68 -6.94
C ALA A 230 6.11 14.72 -7.60
N ASP A 231 6.18 14.87 -8.92
CA ASP A 231 5.36 15.82 -9.67
C ASP A 231 3.86 15.44 -9.66
N LEU A 232 3.54 14.17 -9.42
CA LEU A 232 2.16 13.71 -9.30
C LEU A 232 1.37 14.51 -8.27
N ALA A 233 2.04 15.01 -7.22
CA ALA A 233 1.41 15.85 -6.21
C ALA A 233 0.79 17.15 -6.77
N ASN A 234 1.14 17.55 -8.00
CA ASN A 234 0.62 18.73 -8.67
C ASN A 234 -0.63 18.44 -9.54
N ILE A 235 -0.98 17.17 -9.75
CA ILE A 235 -2.17 16.80 -10.52
C ILE A 235 -3.42 17.23 -9.76
N ARG A 236 -4.33 17.90 -10.48
CA ARG A 236 -5.62 18.35 -9.96
C ARG A 236 -6.78 17.58 -10.56
N MET A 237 -7.90 17.60 -9.88
CA MET A 237 -9.18 17.19 -10.45
C MET A 237 -9.65 18.19 -11.50
N SER A 238 -10.52 17.74 -12.41
CA SER A 238 -11.26 18.63 -13.31
C SER A 238 -12.17 19.60 -12.54
N THR A 239 -12.73 19.17 -11.41
CA THR A 239 -13.46 20.03 -10.48
C THR A 239 -12.44 20.77 -9.62
N ARG A 240 -12.44 22.09 -9.73
CA ARG A 240 -11.59 22.96 -8.90
C ARG A 240 -12.27 23.24 -7.56
N GLY A 241 -11.47 23.45 -6.53
CA GLY A 241 -11.92 23.81 -5.21
C GLY A 241 -10.80 23.75 -4.19
N ASP A 242 -10.92 24.52 -3.14
CA ASP A 242 -10.15 24.42 -1.92
C ASP A 242 -10.89 23.44 -1.02
N PHE A 243 -10.48 22.18 -1.04
CA PHE A 243 -11.19 21.12 -0.31
C PHE A 243 -10.81 21.08 1.16
N ASP A 244 -9.62 21.51 1.52
CA ASP A 244 -9.11 21.50 2.88
C ASP A 244 -9.35 22.81 3.64
N GLY A 245 -9.78 23.87 2.94
CA GLY A 245 -10.13 25.17 3.52
C GLY A 245 -8.93 26.03 3.89
N ASN A 246 -7.77 25.84 3.23
CA ASN A 246 -6.56 26.61 3.49
C ASN A 246 -6.44 27.91 2.66
N GLY A 247 -7.41 28.18 1.79
CA GLY A 247 -7.44 29.35 0.91
C GLY A 247 -6.66 29.16 -0.40
N LYS A 248 -6.20 27.95 -0.72
CA LYS A 248 -5.42 27.63 -1.92
C LYS A 248 -6.03 26.47 -2.68
N GLU A 249 -5.99 26.55 -3.99
CA GLU A 249 -6.29 25.40 -4.85
C GLU A 249 -4.99 24.64 -5.17
N GLU A 250 -4.70 23.60 -4.43
CA GLU A 250 -3.48 22.79 -4.60
C GLU A 250 -3.71 21.53 -5.45
N GLY A 251 -2.66 20.77 -5.72
CA GLY A 251 -2.78 19.45 -6.31
C GLY A 251 -3.53 18.50 -5.38
N LEU A 252 -4.30 17.58 -5.97
CA LEU A 252 -5.26 16.76 -5.22
C LEU A 252 -4.63 15.95 -4.08
N ALA A 253 -3.39 15.46 -4.27
CA ALA A 253 -2.68 14.73 -3.23
C ALA A 253 -2.34 15.60 -2.01
N ARG A 254 -2.11 16.91 -2.22
CA ARG A 254 -1.85 17.87 -1.13
C ARG A 254 -3.13 18.20 -0.37
N GLU A 255 -4.22 18.44 -1.06
CA GLU A 255 -5.55 18.63 -0.45
C GLU A 255 -5.92 17.43 0.45
N ILE A 256 -5.67 16.21 -0.05
CA ILE A 256 -5.90 14.99 0.73
C ILE A 256 -4.98 14.92 1.95
N ALA A 257 -3.68 15.21 1.79
CA ALA A 257 -2.73 15.18 2.89
C ALA A 257 -3.10 16.18 3.99
N ASN A 258 -3.46 17.40 3.61
CA ASN A 258 -3.89 18.43 4.56
C ASN A 258 -5.19 18.03 5.30
N LEU A 259 -6.15 17.41 4.61
CA LEU A 259 -7.35 16.87 5.27
C LEU A 259 -7.04 15.67 6.17
N GLN A 260 -6.07 14.81 5.81
CA GLN A 260 -5.59 13.74 6.68
C GLN A 260 -5.00 14.30 7.97
N ASP A 261 -4.17 15.34 7.89
CA ASP A 261 -3.57 15.99 9.07
C ASP A 261 -4.64 16.62 9.96
N GLN A 262 -5.62 17.31 9.36
CA GLN A 262 -6.74 17.88 10.09
C GLN A 262 -7.61 16.82 10.77
N LEU A 263 -7.90 15.71 10.06
CA LEU A 263 -8.66 14.60 10.61
C LEU A 263 -7.89 13.91 11.74
N TYR A 264 -6.59 13.75 11.61
CA TYR A 264 -5.76 13.17 12.65
C TYR A 264 -5.79 14.02 13.94
N ALA A 265 -5.60 15.32 13.81
CA ALA A 265 -5.69 16.25 14.95
C ALA A 265 -7.10 16.24 15.61
N ALA A 266 -8.14 16.15 14.79
CA ALA A 266 -9.52 16.04 15.28
C ALA A 266 -9.77 14.73 16.03
N ILE A 267 -9.25 13.61 15.55
CA ILE A 267 -9.31 12.30 16.20
C ILE A 267 -8.63 12.35 17.57
N GLN A 268 -7.43 12.94 17.66
CA GLN A 268 -6.70 13.09 18.93
C GLN A 268 -7.46 13.97 19.94
N THR A 269 -7.95 15.13 19.49
CA THR A 269 -8.70 16.05 20.34
C THR A 269 -10.00 15.41 20.84
N TYR A 270 -10.75 14.77 19.94
CA TYR A 270 -12.00 14.10 20.31
C TYR A 270 -11.75 12.96 21.30
N SER A 271 -10.76 12.11 21.06
CA SER A 271 -10.44 10.98 21.94
C SER A 271 -10.04 11.44 23.35
N ALA A 272 -9.27 12.52 23.45
CA ALA A 272 -8.92 13.12 24.73
C ALA A 272 -10.14 13.65 25.49
N ASN A 273 -11.04 14.32 24.80
CA ASN A 273 -12.22 14.99 25.39
C ASN A 273 -13.38 14.06 25.72
N VAL A 274 -13.49 12.90 25.03
CA VAL A 274 -14.59 11.95 25.20
C VAL A 274 -14.09 10.66 25.88
N GLY A 275 -12.97 10.13 25.44
CA GLY A 275 -12.38 8.90 25.97
C GLY A 275 -11.44 9.12 27.17
N GLY A 276 -11.12 10.39 27.51
CA GLY A 276 -10.23 10.75 28.61
C GLY A 276 -8.73 10.54 28.32
N THR A 277 -8.39 9.76 27.31
CA THR A 277 -7.00 9.49 26.88
C THR A 277 -6.87 9.77 25.39
N PRO A 278 -5.90 10.58 24.97
CA PRO A 278 -5.62 10.78 23.54
C PRO A 278 -5.25 9.45 22.88
N ILE A 279 -5.59 9.35 21.59
CA ILE A 279 -5.17 8.25 20.72
C ILE A 279 -4.10 8.76 19.77
N ALA A 280 -3.11 7.95 19.46
CA ALA A 280 -2.16 8.27 18.39
C ALA A 280 -1.91 7.05 17.49
N PHE A 281 -1.49 7.35 16.25
CA PHE A 281 -1.28 6.39 15.18
C PHE A 281 0.21 6.17 14.91
N THR A 282 0.58 4.91 14.71
CA THR A 282 1.89 4.55 14.16
C THR A 282 1.73 3.52 13.05
N LYS A 283 2.58 3.58 12.03
CA LYS A 283 2.66 2.54 10.99
C LYS A 283 3.55 1.37 11.40
N ALA A 284 4.32 1.51 12.48
CA ALA A 284 5.41 0.61 12.85
C ALA A 284 4.93 -0.73 13.43
N ALA A 285 3.82 -0.74 14.18
CA ALA A 285 3.37 -1.95 14.85
C ALA A 285 1.84 -2.04 14.97
N PHE A 286 1.30 -3.26 14.79
CA PHE A 286 -0.10 -3.56 15.10
C PHE A 286 -0.35 -3.45 16.62
N PRO A 287 -1.49 -2.89 17.08
CA PRO A 287 -2.70 -2.54 16.34
C PRO A 287 -2.69 -1.12 15.73
N TYR A 288 -1.57 -0.45 15.59
CA TYR A 288 -1.34 0.85 14.97
C TYR A 288 -1.91 2.04 15.74
N TRP A 289 -2.98 1.87 16.50
CA TRP A 289 -3.62 2.86 17.33
C TRP A 289 -3.43 2.53 18.81
N TYR A 290 -2.72 3.39 19.49
CA TYR A 290 -2.36 3.24 20.90
C TYR A 290 -2.83 4.45 21.70
N ALA A 291 -2.90 4.28 23.03
CA ALA A 291 -3.08 5.41 23.92
C ALA A 291 -1.78 6.23 23.95
N ASP A 292 -1.89 7.52 23.67
CA ASP A 292 -0.83 8.50 23.81
C ASP A 292 -0.75 8.92 25.29
N THR A 293 0.02 8.20 26.08
CA THR A 293 0.04 8.33 27.54
C THR A 293 0.82 9.54 28.00
N ASN A 294 1.82 9.97 27.24
CA ASN A 294 2.60 11.18 27.53
C ASN A 294 2.04 12.43 26.85
N ARG A 295 0.99 12.31 26.02
CA ARG A 295 0.24 13.38 25.37
C ARG A 295 1.09 14.24 24.44
N ASN A 296 2.06 13.63 23.74
CA ASN A 296 2.92 14.32 22.79
C ASN A 296 2.41 14.29 21.33
N GLY A 297 1.25 13.63 21.07
CA GLY A 297 0.60 13.53 19.79
C GLY A 297 1.11 12.43 18.87
N ARG A 298 2.03 11.58 19.35
CA ARG A 298 2.64 10.47 18.59
C ARG A 298 2.84 9.26 19.50
N ILE A 299 3.21 8.13 18.92
CA ILE A 299 3.51 6.91 19.68
C ILE A 299 5.02 6.71 19.75
N ASP A 300 5.55 6.78 20.96
CA ASP A 300 6.95 6.49 21.26
C ASP A 300 7.19 4.97 21.41
N PRO A 301 8.43 4.48 21.28
CA PRO A 301 8.73 3.05 21.38
C PRO A 301 8.20 2.38 22.67
N GLU A 302 8.20 3.09 23.79
CA GLU A 302 7.73 2.62 25.08
C GLU A 302 6.21 2.40 25.11
N GLU A 303 5.48 3.12 24.27
CA GLU A 303 4.02 3.06 24.15
C GLU A 303 3.55 1.97 23.19
N MET A 304 4.42 1.49 22.27
CA MET A 304 4.12 0.43 21.30
C MET A 304 4.04 -0.97 21.94
N LYS A 305 3.07 -1.15 22.85
CA LYS A 305 2.82 -2.44 23.53
C LYS A 305 1.36 -2.81 23.43
N MET A 306 1.07 -4.09 23.25
CA MET A 306 -0.32 -4.59 23.18
C MET A 306 -1.16 -4.17 24.39
N ALA A 307 -0.55 -4.07 25.58
CA ALA A 307 -1.21 -3.59 26.79
C ALA A 307 -1.64 -2.11 26.69
N ASN A 308 -1.02 -1.34 25.82
CA ASN A 308 -1.30 0.08 25.59
C ASN A 308 -2.16 0.32 24.34
N LYS A 309 -2.70 -0.74 23.71
CA LYS A 309 -3.65 -0.56 22.60
C LYS A 309 -4.80 0.34 23.04
N TYR A 310 -5.24 1.22 22.17
CA TYR A 310 -6.36 2.11 22.50
C TYR A 310 -7.66 1.31 22.69
N MET A 311 -8.42 1.60 23.76
CA MET A 311 -9.61 0.85 24.14
C MET A 311 -10.86 1.73 24.36
N ALA A 312 -10.72 3.04 24.35
CA ALA A 312 -11.83 3.96 24.61
C ALA A 312 -12.52 4.43 23.30
N TYR A 313 -12.72 3.49 22.36
CA TYR A 313 -13.46 3.81 21.13
C TYR A 313 -14.92 4.11 21.41
N THR A 314 -15.41 5.18 20.77
CA THR A 314 -16.83 5.39 20.54
C THR A 314 -17.18 5.00 19.11
N PRO A 315 -18.46 4.77 18.76
CA PRO A 315 -18.85 4.57 17.37
C PRO A 315 -18.33 5.66 16.43
N ARG A 316 -18.50 6.95 16.80
CA ARG A 316 -18.00 8.09 16.01
C ARG A 316 -16.48 8.05 15.80
N LEU A 317 -15.74 7.76 16.87
CA LEU A 317 -14.27 7.66 16.78
C LEU A 317 -13.84 6.51 15.88
N LEU A 318 -14.48 5.35 16.00
CA LEU A 318 -14.16 4.18 15.17
C LEU A 318 -14.39 4.46 13.68
N GLN A 319 -15.50 5.13 13.33
CA GLN A 319 -15.79 5.55 11.95
C GLN A 319 -14.69 6.46 11.39
N ALA A 320 -14.30 7.49 12.14
CA ALA A 320 -13.28 8.45 11.72
C ALA A 320 -11.88 7.79 11.61
N VAL A 321 -11.50 6.98 12.59
CA VAL A 321 -10.25 6.21 12.61
C VAL A 321 -10.18 5.24 11.45
N PHE A 322 -11.30 4.61 11.10
CA PHE A 322 -11.36 3.69 9.96
C PHE A 322 -11.09 4.42 8.63
N ASN A 323 -11.75 5.56 8.39
CA ASN A 323 -11.56 6.36 7.18
C ASN A 323 -10.18 7.01 7.12
N TYR A 324 -9.66 7.50 8.23
CA TYR A 324 -8.27 7.96 8.29
C TYR A 324 -7.31 6.84 7.89
N THR A 325 -7.47 5.65 8.49
CA THR A 325 -6.62 4.51 8.20
C THR A 325 -6.77 4.06 6.73
N PHE A 326 -7.98 4.02 6.20
CA PHE A 326 -8.22 3.73 4.78
C PHE A 326 -7.42 4.68 3.88
N SER A 327 -7.50 5.98 4.14
CA SER A 327 -6.86 7.01 3.30
C SER A 327 -5.33 6.94 3.34
N VAL A 328 -4.72 6.62 4.51
CA VAL A 328 -3.25 6.52 4.63
C VAL A 328 -2.69 5.15 4.23
N ARG A 329 -3.55 4.12 4.11
CA ARG A 329 -3.16 2.78 3.64
C ARG A 329 -3.19 2.64 2.12
N ASP A 330 -3.76 3.58 1.41
CA ASP A 330 -3.64 3.72 -0.04
C ASP A 330 -2.86 5.00 -0.38
N PRO A 331 -1.53 4.95 -0.46
CA PRO A 331 -0.72 6.14 -0.79
C PRO A 331 -1.02 6.69 -2.20
N GLY A 332 -1.61 5.88 -3.08
CA GLY A 332 -2.10 6.28 -4.39
C GLY A 332 -3.53 6.80 -4.41
N GLY A 333 -4.16 6.98 -3.25
CA GLY A 333 -5.58 7.31 -3.14
C GLY A 333 -6.03 8.51 -3.96
N ALA A 334 -5.18 9.54 -4.07
CA ALA A 334 -5.43 10.72 -4.90
C ALA A 334 -5.61 10.38 -6.39
N TYR A 335 -4.95 9.34 -6.87
CA TYR A 335 -4.92 8.91 -8.28
C TYR A 335 -5.84 7.73 -8.56
N HIS A 336 -6.11 6.91 -7.55
CA HIS A 336 -7.05 5.80 -7.64
C HIS A 336 -8.51 6.30 -7.66
N ASN A 337 -8.87 7.20 -6.75
CA ASN A 337 -10.15 7.91 -6.72
C ASN A 337 -10.11 9.04 -5.67
N GLY A 338 -9.40 10.11 -5.99
CA GLY A 338 -9.20 11.21 -5.04
C GLY A 338 -10.48 11.87 -4.56
N ARG A 339 -11.51 11.94 -5.43
CA ARG A 339 -12.82 12.49 -5.03
C ARG A 339 -13.48 11.66 -3.95
N TYR A 340 -13.43 10.34 -4.06
CA TYR A 340 -13.92 9.44 -3.02
C TYR A 340 -13.20 9.63 -1.69
N VAL A 341 -11.86 9.71 -1.74
CA VAL A 341 -11.02 9.93 -0.54
C VAL A 341 -11.36 11.27 0.12
N LEU A 342 -11.50 12.35 -0.66
CA LEU A 342 -11.90 13.66 -0.14
C LEU A 342 -13.28 13.60 0.53
N GLN A 343 -14.27 12.94 -0.07
CA GLN A 343 -15.60 12.76 0.51
C GLN A 343 -15.54 12.07 1.88
N LEU A 344 -14.75 11.00 1.98
CA LEU A 344 -14.56 10.25 3.22
C LEU A 344 -13.93 11.09 4.33
N LEU A 345 -12.87 11.83 4.01
CA LEU A 345 -12.17 12.70 4.96
C LEU A 345 -13.04 13.86 5.41
N TYR A 346 -13.71 14.51 4.47
CA TYR A 346 -14.65 15.60 4.77
C TYR A 346 -15.77 15.14 5.71
N ASP A 347 -16.45 14.04 5.39
CA ASP A 347 -17.57 13.54 6.18
C ASP A 347 -17.12 13.05 7.57
N SER A 348 -15.90 12.54 7.68
CA SER A 348 -15.31 12.18 8.97
C SER A 348 -15.03 13.41 9.84
N LEU A 349 -14.50 14.47 9.24
CA LEU A 349 -14.32 15.76 9.93
C LEU A 349 -15.67 16.37 10.34
N GLU A 350 -16.65 16.38 9.45
CA GLU A 350 -18.00 16.89 9.72
C GLU A 350 -18.66 16.11 10.87
N SER A 351 -18.55 14.78 10.84
CA SER A 351 -19.06 13.94 11.93
C SER A 351 -18.40 14.28 13.27
N LEU A 352 -17.07 14.41 13.32
CA LEU A 352 -16.35 14.80 14.54
C LEU A 352 -16.73 16.22 14.99
N ALA A 353 -16.86 17.17 14.05
CA ALA A 353 -17.30 18.55 14.34
C ALA A 353 -18.67 18.59 15.02
N ALA A 354 -19.63 17.77 14.55
CA ALA A 354 -20.97 17.69 15.09
C ALA A 354 -21.03 17.28 16.57
N SER A 355 -19.98 16.63 17.09
CA SER A 355 -19.86 16.32 18.52
C SER A 355 -19.61 17.55 19.40
N GLY A 356 -19.10 18.64 18.84
CA GLY A 356 -18.58 19.80 19.59
C GLY A 356 -17.33 19.50 20.44
N LYS A 357 -16.73 18.31 20.30
CA LYS A 357 -15.62 17.82 21.15
C LYS A 357 -14.29 17.68 20.42
N ALA A 358 -14.26 17.83 19.09
CA ALA A 358 -13.09 17.57 18.26
C ALA A 358 -12.28 18.82 17.88
N GLY A 359 -12.75 20.02 18.20
CA GLY A 359 -12.08 21.29 17.85
C GLY A 359 -12.02 21.56 16.34
N VAL A 360 -12.91 20.95 15.55
CA VAL A 360 -12.90 21.06 14.09
C VAL A 360 -13.61 22.32 13.63
N ASN A 361 -12.96 23.08 12.75
CA ASN A 361 -13.59 24.14 11.97
C ASN A 361 -13.86 23.65 10.54
N MET A 362 -15.13 23.62 10.15
CA MET A 362 -15.56 23.23 8.80
C MET A 362 -15.66 24.40 7.81
N SER A 363 -15.45 25.64 8.29
CA SER A 363 -15.54 26.84 7.44
C SER A 363 -14.51 26.79 6.32
N GLY A 364 -14.90 27.13 5.11
CA GLY A 364 -14.04 27.16 3.93
C GLY A 364 -13.84 25.80 3.25
N LYS A 365 -14.12 24.68 3.93
CA LYS A 365 -13.97 23.34 3.33
C LYS A 365 -15.11 23.01 2.37
N VAL A 366 -14.75 22.37 1.28
CA VAL A 366 -15.71 21.96 0.24
C VAL A 366 -15.73 20.45 0.12
N ARG A 367 -16.93 19.86 0.18
CA ARG A 367 -17.14 18.45 -0.11
C ARG A 367 -17.31 18.27 -1.64
N PRO A 368 -16.41 17.55 -2.34
CA PRO A 368 -16.53 17.38 -3.79
C PRO A 368 -17.62 16.40 -4.20
#